data_81ad02935435b9794dc2bfa2f3afc8b7
#
_entry.id   81ad02935435b9794dc2bfa2f3afc8b7
#
_cell.length_a   1.000
_cell.length_b   1.000
_cell.length_c   1.000
_cell.angle_alpha   90.00
_cell.angle_beta   90.00
_cell.angle_gamma   90.00
#
_symmetry.space_group_name_H-M   'P 1'
#
loop_
_entity.id
_entity.type
_entity.pdbx_description
1 polymer ?
#
loop_
_entity_poly.entity_id
_entity_poly.type
_entity_poly.pdbx_seq_one_letter_code
_entity_poly.pdbx_strand_id
1 'polypeptide(L)'
;MYAGTEYIENYLNNKEYTKPFYMCEYVCSMSTGDVYPFWDLVEKYDNNFGGCIWEWCDHAVNVPDENGNARYFYGGDFGDFPNSSICCIDGLVYPDRTPRPGYFDMKR
;
A
#
# COMPACT_ATOMS: atom_id res chain seq x y z
N MET A 1 -1.58 11.29 2.10
CA MET A 1 -0.19 11.78 2.29
C MET A 1 0.62 10.63 2.88
N TYR A 2 1.71 10.26 2.25
CA TYR A 2 2.64 9.23 2.75
C TYR A 2 3.66 9.89 3.68
N ALA A 3 3.31 9.98 4.96
CA ALA A 3 4.18 10.56 5.97
C ALA A 3 5.31 9.59 6.33
N GLY A 4 6.53 10.08 6.40
CA GLY A 4 7.66 9.29 6.94
C GLY A 4 7.55 9.10 8.46
N THR A 5 8.21 8.08 8.98
CA THR A 5 8.17 7.71 10.41
C THR A 5 8.61 8.84 11.34
N GLU A 6 9.61 9.61 10.93
CA GLU A 6 10.06 10.79 11.70
C GLU A 6 8.95 11.85 11.86
N TYR A 7 8.22 12.14 10.77
CA TYR A 7 7.09 13.07 10.84
C TYR A 7 5.99 12.56 11.76
N ILE A 8 5.68 11.27 11.66
CA ILE A 8 4.66 10.62 12.49
C ILE A 8 5.08 10.70 13.97
N GLU A 9 6.31 10.36 14.28
CA GLU A 9 6.81 10.39 15.65
C GLU A 9 6.82 11.81 16.24
N ASN A 10 7.19 12.81 15.45
CA ASN A 10 7.11 14.21 15.86
C ASN A 10 5.66 14.65 16.15
N TYR A 11 4.70 14.22 15.34
CA TYR A 11 3.27 14.47 15.59
C TYR A 11 2.81 13.83 16.89
N LEU A 12 3.14 12.55 17.10
CA LEU A 12 2.70 11.78 18.27
C LEU A 12 3.27 12.31 19.59
N ASN A 13 4.46 12.89 19.55
CA ASN A 13 5.09 13.50 20.73
C ASN A 13 4.63 14.96 21.01
N ASN A 14 3.96 15.60 20.05
CA ASN A 14 3.51 16.97 20.21
C ASN A 14 2.23 17.04 21.04
N LYS A 15 2.33 17.59 22.26
CA LYS A 15 1.21 17.71 23.23
C LYS A 15 0.11 18.68 22.79
N GLU A 16 0.34 19.49 21.77
CA GLU A 16 -0.68 20.38 21.20
C GLU A 16 -1.69 19.60 20.33
N TYR A 17 -1.29 18.43 19.83
CA TYR A 17 -2.16 17.57 19.02
C TYR A 17 -2.93 16.59 19.92
N THR A 18 -4.24 16.82 20.04
CA THR A 18 -5.13 16.05 20.89
C THR A 18 -5.88 14.93 20.17
N LYS A 19 -5.79 14.89 18.85
CA LYS A 19 -6.44 13.85 18.03
C LYS A 19 -5.50 12.67 17.80
N PRO A 20 -6.02 11.45 17.75
CA PRO A 20 -5.21 10.29 17.37
C PRO A 20 -4.69 10.45 15.94
N PHE A 21 -3.51 9.93 15.70
CA PHE A 21 -2.92 9.86 14.36
C PHE A 21 -3.44 8.61 13.63
N TYR A 22 -3.81 8.78 12.37
CA TYR A 22 -4.24 7.69 11.49
C TYR A 22 -3.64 7.87 10.10
N MET A 23 -2.98 6.83 9.61
CA MET A 23 -2.42 6.79 8.27
C MET A 23 -3.49 6.31 7.30
N CYS A 24 -4.17 7.24 6.60
CA CYS A 24 -5.20 6.86 5.62
C CYS A 24 -4.63 5.98 4.49
N GLU A 25 -3.36 6.20 4.15
CA GLU A 25 -2.55 5.37 3.26
C GLU A 25 -1.09 5.38 3.73
N TYR A 26 -0.47 4.21 3.79
CA TYR A 26 0.96 4.09 4.06
C TYR A 26 1.56 2.91 3.29
N VAL A 27 2.88 2.95 3.07
CA VAL A 27 3.65 1.91 2.37
C VAL A 27 3.02 1.53 1.04
N CYS A 28 3.16 2.38 0.02
CA CYS A 28 2.84 1.97 -1.34
C CYS A 28 3.77 0.81 -1.75
N SER A 29 3.23 -0.33 -2.14
CA SER A 29 4.02 -1.53 -2.41
C SER A 29 4.91 -1.43 -3.66
N MET A 30 4.73 -0.39 -4.47
CA MET A 30 5.71 -0.02 -5.52
C MET A 30 7.05 0.43 -4.93
N SER A 31 7.04 0.99 -3.73
CA SER A 31 8.23 1.12 -2.93
C SER A 31 8.31 -0.13 -2.05
N THR A 32 9.37 -0.89 -2.13
CA THR A 32 9.70 -2.01 -1.25
C THR A 32 9.87 -1.54 0.20
N GLY A 33 8.94 -0.69 0.65
CA GLY A 33 8.98 -0.02 1.94
C GLY A 33 8.81 -1.04 3.05
N ASP A 34 9.71 -0.98 4.00
CA ASP A 34 9.64 -1.73 5.23
C ASP A 34 8.40 -1.29 6.03
N VAL A 35 7.53 -2.23 6.33
CA VAL A 35 6.30 -1.99 7.11
C VAL A 35 6.60 -1.84 8.60
N TYR A 36 7.66 -2.48 9.09
CA TYR A 36 8.01 -2.55 10.50
C TYR A 36 8.17 -1.20 11.18
N PRO A 37 8.91 -0.21 10.63
CA PRO A 37 9.10 1.06 11.32
C PRO A 37 7.79 1.81 11.60
N PHE A 38 6.75 1.56 10.80
CA PHE A 38 5.42 2.14 11.03
C PHE A 38 4.70 1.42 12.17
N TRP A 39 4.79 0.09 12.23
CA TRP A 39 4.19 -0.70 13.29
C TRP A 39 4.89 -0.51 14.64
N ASP A 40 6.20 -0.31 14.65
CA ASP A 40 6.91 0.08 15.85
C ASP A 40 6.34 1.36 16.47
N LEU A 41 5.91 2.32 15.64
CA LEU A 41 5.25 3.53 16.12
C LEU A 41 3.78 3.29 16.55
N VAL A 42 3.08 2.35 15.94
CA VAL A 42 1.73 1.97 16.38
C VAL A 42 1.79 1.31 17.75
N GLU A 43 2.74 0.42 17.99
CA GLU A 43 2.92 -0.26 19.28
C GLU A 43 3.47 0.65 20.37
N LYS A 44 4.28 1.65 20.00
CA LYS A 44 4.93 2.56 20.95
C LYS A 44 4.00 3.67 21.49
N TYR A 45 3.03 4.11 20.71
CA TYR A 45 2.24 5.30 21.02
C TYR A 45 0.74 5.02 21.03
N ASP A 46 0.09 5.18 22.19
CA ASP A 46 -1.35 4.96 22.39
C ASP A 46 -2.25 5.87 21.53
N ASN A 47 -1.72 7.02 21.10
CA ASN A 47 -2.42 7.95 20.22
C ASN A 47 -2.16 7.68 18.72
N ASN A 48 -1.48 6.60 18.37
CA ASN A 48 -1.35 6.13 17.00
C ASN A 48 -2.40 5.04 16.72
N PHE A 49 -3.38 5.36 15.89
CA PHE A 49 -4.52 4.47 15.58
C PHE A 49 -4.23 3.48 14.44
N GLY A 50 -3.00 3.46 13.92
CA GLY A 50 -2.61 2.62 12.80
C GLY A 50 -2.92 3.23 11.44
N GLY A 51 -3.28 2.41 10.47
CA GLY A 51 -3.54 2.90 9.11
C GLY A 51 -3.95 1.83 8.13
N CYS A 52 -4.19 2.26 6.89
CA CYS A 52 -4.46 1.39 5.75
C CYS A 52 -3.25 1.36 4.81
N ILE A 53 -2.79 0.17 4.47
CA ILE A 53 -1.74 0.04 3.46
C ILE A 53 -2.31 0.34 2.07
N TRP A 54 -1.55 0.98 1.22
CA TRP A 54 -1.87 1.14 -0.19
C TRP A 54 -1.02 0.20 -1.04
N GLU A 55 -1.58 -0.89 -1.54
CA GLU A 55 -2.96 -1.34 -1.36
C GLU A 55 -3.05 -2.87 -1.32
N TRP A 56 -4.27 -3.40 -1.32
CA TRP A 56 -4.50 -4.83 -1.18
C TRP A 56 -4.08 -5.64 -2.41
N CYS A 57 -4.53 -5.22 -3.59
CA CYS A 57 -4.40 -6.01 -4.81
C CYS A 57 -4.16 -5.14 -6.03
N ASP A 58 -3.26 -5.57 -6.92
CA ASP A 58 -3.08 -4.91 -8.21
C ASP A 58 -4.39 -4.76 -8.96
N HIS A 59 -4.62 -3.57 -9.52
CA HIS A 59 -5.75 -3.28 -10.37
C HIS A 59 -5.43 -3.66 -11.83
N ALA A 60 -5.50 -4.95 -12.13
CA ALA A 60 -5.31 -5.44 -13.48
C ALA A 60 -6.40 -6.43 -13.87
N VAL A 61 -6.76 -6.44 -15.16
CA VAL A 61 -7.78 -7.30 -15.71
C VAL A 61 -7.10 -8.47 -16.45
N ASN A 62 -7.47 -9.70 -16.10
CA ASN A 62 -6.97 -10.86 -16.82
C ASN A 62 -7.66 -10.97 -18.19
N VAL A 63 -6.87 -10.87 -19.24
CA VAL A 63 -7.29 -11.10 -20.65
C VAL A 63 -6.46 -12.26 -21.18
N PRO A 64 -6.95 -13.51 -21.09
CA PRO A 64 -6.19 -14.68 -21.52
C PRO A 64 -5.74 -14.58 -22.98
N ASP A 65 -4.57 -15.13 -23.27
CA ASP A 65 -4.10 -15.28 -24.66
C ASP A 65 -4.84 -16.41 -25.40
N GLU A 66 -4.50 -16.64 -26.66
CA GLU A 66 -5.12 -17.66 -27.51
C GLU A 66 -4.94 -19.09 -26.99
N ASN A 67 -3.95 -19.32 -26.12
CA ASN A 67 -3.66 -20.60 -25.48
C ASN A 67 -4.27 -20.73 -24.09
N GLY A 68 -4.97 -19.67 -23.61
CA GLY A 68 -5.58 -19.62 -22.28
C GLY A 68 -4.62 -19.21 -21.16
N ASN A 69 -3.39 -18.75 -21.48
CA ASN A 69 -2.47 -18.24 -20.46
C ASN A 69 -2.92 -16.88 -19.98
N ALA A 70 -2.80 -16.65 -18.67
CA ALA A 70 -3.15 -15.37 -18.07
C ALA A 70 -2.27 -14.23 -18.61
N ARG A 71 -2.92 -13.13 -19.01
CA ARG A 71 -2.29 -11.86 -19.36
C ARG A 71 -3.02 -10.75 -18.63
N TYR A 72 -2.28 -9.95 -17.88
CA TYR A 72 -2.87 -8.87 -17.06
C TYR A 72 -2.66 -7.52 -17.75
N PHE A 73 -3.76 -6.83 -18.00
CA PHE A 73 -3.82 -5.53 -18.66
C PHE A 73 -4.17 -4.45 -17.65
N TYR A 74 -3.48 -3.31 -17.71
CA TYR A 74 -3.64 -2.17 -16.81
C TYR A 74 -3.19 -0.85 -17.46
N GLY A 75 -3.51 0.25 -16.86
CA GLY A 75 -2.87 1.55 -17.08
C GLY A 75 -2.76 2.04 -18.52
N GLY A 76 -3.80 1.88 -19.34
CA GLY A 76 -3.82 2.31 -20.74
C GLY A 76 -3.70 1.17 -21.76
N ASP A 77 -3.51 -0.07 -21.31
CA ASP A 77 -3.44 -1.24 -22.19
C ASP A 77 -4.72 -1.46 -23.01
N PHE A 78 -5.86 -0.93 -22.56
CA PHE A 78 -7.12 -0.93 -23.28
C PHE A 78 -7.33 0.31 -24.17
N GLY A 79 -6.31 1.16 -24.32
CA GLY A 79 -6.40 2.42 -25.07
C GLY A 79 -7.14 3.52 -24.29
N ASP A 80 -7.35 3.33 -23.01
CA ASP A 80 -7.99 4.31 -22.12
C ASP A 80 -7.07 5.50 -21.85
N PHE A 81 -7.67 6.71 -21.87
CA PHE A 81 -6.97 7.96 -21.58
C PHE A 81 -7.95 8.96 -20.91
N PRO A 82 -7.57 9.65 -19.84
CA PRO A 82 -6.30 9.51 -19.10
C PRO A 82 -6.20 8.21 -18.29
N ASN A 83 -4.98 7.78 -17.98
CA ASN A 83 -4.71 6.63 -17.12
C ASN A 83 -3.51 6.91 -16.21
N SER A 84 -3.31 6.08 -15.19
CA SER A 84 -2.23 6.21 -14.21
C SER A 84 -1.03 5.29 -14.49
N SER A 85 -0.98 4.69 -15.69
CA SER A 85 0.09 3.76 -16.08
C SER A 85 0.32 2.69 -15.01
N ILE A 86 1.55 2.56 -14.49
CA ILE A 86 1.93 1.55 -13.48
C ILE A 86 1.40 1.81 -12.07
N CYS A 87 0.77 2.97 -11.80
CA CYS A 87 0.23 3.29 -10.48
C CYS A 87 -1.03 2.49 -10.11
N CYS A 88 -1.24 1.35 -10.72
CA CYS A 88 -2.29 0.39 -10.44
C CYS A 88 -1.73 -1.02 -10.16
N ILE A 89 -0.40 -1.17 -10.06
CA ILE A 89 0.30 -2.42 -9.73
C ILE A 89 1.07 -2.29 -8.43
N ASP A 90 0.40 -1.90 -7.38
CA ASP A 90 0.90 -1.57 -6.05
C ASP A 90 0.23 -2.37 -4.91
N GLY A 91 -0.38 -3.50 -5.26
CA GLY A 91 -1.01 -4.41 -4.32
C GLY A 91 -0.03 -5.24 -3.47
N LEU A 92 -0.46 -5.61 -2.26
CA LEU A 92 0.18 -6.65 -1.43
C LEU A 92 0.10 -8.03 -2.09
N VAL A 93 -0.88 -8.21 -2.95
CA VAL A 93 -1.07 -9.43 -3.74
C VAL A 93 -1.17 -9.10 -5.23
N TYR A 94 -0.78 -10.05 -6.06
CA TYR A 94 -0.97 -9.98 -7.51
C TYR A 94 -2.46 -10.06 -7.89
N PRO A 95 -2.84 -9.78 -9.16
CA PRO A 95 -4.24 -9.84 -9.58
C PRO A 95 -4.91 -11.21 -9.36
N ASP A 96 -4.13 -12.29 -9.41
CA ASP A 96 -4.58 -13.66 -9.13
C ASP A 96 -4.64 -14.01 -7.64
N ARG A 97 -4.35 -13.02 -6.78
CA ARG A 97 -4.27 -13.14 -5.31
C ARG A 97 -3.03 -13.86 -4.78
N THR A 98 -2.05 -14.17 -5.61
CA THR A 98 -0.76 -14.68 -5.15
C THR A 98 -0.07 -13.61 -4.28
N PRO A 99 0.34 -13.95 -3.04
CA PRO A 99 0.98 -12.99 -2.15
C PRO A 99 2.36 -12.51 -2.65
N ARG A 100 2.63 -11.23 -2.49
CA ARG A 100 3.98 -10.66 -2.61
C ARG A 100 4.74 -10.76 -1.28
N PRO A 101 6.06 -10.60 -1.27
CA PRO A 101 6.83 -10.64 -0.02
C PRO A 101 6.30 -9.72 1.08
N GLY A 102 5.93 -8.47 0.75
CA GLY A 102 5.38 -7.51 1.70
C GLY A 102 4.06 -7.94 2.37
N TYR A 103 3.31 -8.85 1.77
CA TYR A 103 2.12 -9.44 2.38
C TYR A 103 2.46 -10.21 3.67
N PHE A 104 3.58 -10.94 3.66
CA PHE A 104 3.99 -11.73 4.82
C PHE A 104 4.52 -10.85 5.95
N ASP A 105 5.10 -9.71 5.62
CA ASP A 105 5.53 -8.72 6.60
C ASP A 105 4.33 -8.06 7.28
N MET A 106 3.26 -7.79 6.53
CA MET A 106 2.00 -7.29 7.09
C MET A 106 1.27 -8.28 7.98
N LYS A 107 1.45 -9.59 7.77
CA LYS A 107 0.69 -10.63 8.47
C LYS A 107 1.22 -10.95 9.87
N ARG A 108 2.36 -10.45 10.23
CA ARG A 108 2.93 -10.66 11.57
C ARG A 108 2.14 -9.88 12.62
#